data_3430cd2b7055957627224d501dbff263
#
_entry.id   3430cd2b7055957627224d501dbff263
#
_cell.length_a   1.000
_cell.length_b   1.000
_cell.length_c   1.000
_cell.angle_alpha   90.00
_cell.angle_beta   90.00
_cell.angle_gamma   90.00
#
_symmetry.space_group_name_H-M   'P 1'
#
loop_
_entity.id
_entity.type
_entity.pdbx_description
1 polymer ?
#
loop_
_entity_poly.entity_id
_entity_poly.type
_entity_poly.pdbx_seq_one_letter_code
_entity_poly.pdbx_strand_id
1 'polypeptide(L)'
;MMNDSQSINDILTSIFKCAMTEKNISYRVLAQKMKCSEKTVFTYFNDKKTKRNIPYSVAVVIYCVLMQNKEFTNVEEREILENEINRSFYSAFRKAFDLTGKNYLKLEAEYGISHSTSYCYYTKKKAPLLNSAYKVSQLLNFELPYISDIINQQIK
;
A
#
# COMPACT_ATOMS: atom_id res chain seq x y z
N MET A 1 9.47 19.21 -1.79
CA MET A 1 9.74 18.47 -3.02
C MET A 1 10.27 17.08 -2.68
N MET A 2 9.69 16.04 -3.26
CA MET A 2 10.15 14.70 -3.02
C MET A 2 11.53 14.47 -3.62
N ASN A 3 12.41 13.87 -2.83
CA ASN A 3 13.68 13.40 -3.34
C ASN A 3 13.41 12.25 -4.30
N ASP A 4 13.95 12.30 -5.51
CA ASP A 4 13.73 11.27 -6.54
C ASP A 4 14.12 9.86 -6.08
N SER A 5 14.98 9.76 -5.05
CA SER A 5 15.38 8.47 -4.50
C SER A 5 14.39 7.91 -3.48
N GLN A 6 13.42 8.71 -3.03
CA GLN A 6 12.45 8.26 -2.04
C GLN A 6 11.24 7.59 -2.68
N SER A 7 11.00 6.34 -2.30
CA SER A 7 9.81 5.62 -2.73
C SER A 7 8.60 6.02 -1.88
N ILE A 8 7.40 5.73 -2.37
CA ILE A 8 6.20 5.93 -1.57
C ILE A 8 6.25 5.08 -0.29
N ASN A 9 6.85 3.90 -0.35
CA ASN A 9 7.04 3.06 0.83
C ASN A 9 7.86 3.80 1.90
N ASP A 10 8.93 4.47 1.50
CA ASP A 10 9.76 5.24 2.43
C ASP A 10 9.00 6.42 3.02
N ILE A 11 8.24 7.12 2.19
CA ILE A 11 7.44 8.27 2.61
C ILE A 11 6.42 7.84 3.65
N LEU A 12 5.65 6.78 3.37
CA LEU A 12 4.60 6.33 4.28
C LEU A 12 5.18 5.75 5.57
N THR A 13 6.29 5.01 5.50
CA THR A 13 6.90 4.50 6.73
C THR A 13 7.38 5.64 7.63
N SER A 14 7.89 6.72 7.04
CA SER A 14 8.27 7.91 7.82
C SER A 14 7.05 8.56 8.47
N ILE A 15 5.96 8.71 7.73
CA ILE A 15 4.71 9.27 8.26
C ILE A 15 4.19 8.41 9.41
N PHE A 16 4.19 7.09 9.23
CA PHE A 16 3.71 6.17 10.26
C PHE A 16 4.58 6.19 11.51
N LYS A 17 5.91 6.26 11.35
CA LYS A 17 6.83 6.37 12.48
C LYS A 17 6.57 7.66 13.28
N CYS A 18 6.34 8.76 12.59
CA CYS A 18 6.00 10.02 13.25
C CYS A 18 4.71 9.91 14.03
N ALA A 19 3.68 9.30 13.43
CA ALA A 19 2.40 9.10 14.09
C ALA A 19 2.55 8.20 15.33
N MET A 20 3.35 7.16 15.22
CA MET A 20 3.61 6.26 16.35
C MET A 20 4.29 7.00 17.51
N THR A 21 5.27 7.84 17.19
CA THR A 21 5.96 8.64 18.18
C THR A 21 5.00 9.62 18.87
N GLU A 22 4.22 10.34 18.09
CA GLU A 22 3.25 11.32 18.63
C GLU A 22 2.20 10.66 19.54
N LYS A 23 1.77 9.46 19.18
CA LYS A 23 0.72 8.74 19.93
C LYS A 23 1.31 7.79 20.97
N ASN A 24 2.63 7.73 21.07
CA ASN A 24 3.34 6.84 21.99
C ASN A 24 2.95 5.37 21.77
N ILE A 25 2.90 4.95 20.51
CA ILE A 25 2.59 3.58 20.11
C ILE A 25 3.87 2.88 19.69
N SER A 26 4.21 1.77 20.37
CA SER A 26 5.37 0.95 20.01
C SER A 26 4.99 -0.04 18.89
N TYR A 27 6.01 -0.67 18.28
CA TYR A 27 5.77 -1.73 17.30
C TYR A 27 4.93 -2.86 17.90
N ARG A 28 5.18 -3.17 19.17
CA ARG A 28 4.43 -4.20 19.89
C ARG A 28 2.95 -3.85 19.99
N VAL A 29 2.65 -2.60 20.36
CA VAL A 29 1.26 -2.15 20.48
C VAL A 29 0.60 -2.11 19.11
N LEU A 30 1.31 -1.62 18.10
CA LEU A 30 0.78 -1.61 16.74
C LEU A 30 0.45 -3.04 16.27
N ALA A 31 1.35 -3.98 16.52
CA ALA A 31 1.12 -5.38 16.16
C ALA A 31 -0.10 -5.96 16.86
N GLN A 32 -0.28 -5.62 18.13
CA GLN A 32 -1.45 -6.07 18.89
C GLN A 32 -2.75 -5.53 18.29
N LYS A 33 -2.75 -4.27 17.91
CA LYS A 33 -3.94 -3.65 17.29
C LYS A 33 -4.24 -4.21 15.90
N MET A 34 -3.20 -4.58 15.17
CA MET A 34 -3.33 -5.17 13.84
C MET A 34 -3.61 -6.68 13.89
N LYS A 35 -3.40 -7.32 15.04
CA LYS A 35 -3.51 -8.77 15.22
C LYS A 35 -2.49 -9.51 14.35
N CYS A 36 -1.24 -9.08 14.41
CA CYS A 36 -0.12 -9.75 13.76
C CYS A 36 1.08 -9.80 14.71
N SER A 37 2.17 -10.43 14.28
CA SER A 37 3.35 -10.53 15.12
C SER A 37 4.15 -9.23 15.14
N GLU A 38 4.80 -8.96 16.25
CA GLU A 38 5.70 -7.81 16.37
C GLU A 38 6.83 -7.89 15.35
N LYS A 39 7.32 -9.09 15.07
CA LYS A 39 8.37 -9.31 14.08
C LYS A 39 7.93 -8.84 12.69
N THR A 40 6.69 -9.10 12.32
CA THR A 40 6.14 -8.67 11.04
C THR A 40 6.15 -7.14 10.94
N VAL A 41 5.67 -6.46 11.98
CA VAL A 41 5.67 -5.00 12.02
C VAL A 41 7.08 -4.45 11.96
N PHE A 42 7.97 -5.01 12.76
CA PHE A 42 9.38 -4.59 12.77
C PHE A 42 10.01 -4.68 11.39
N THR A 43 9.71 -5.75 10.65
CA THR A 43 10.24 -5.95 9.30
C THR A 43 9.84 -4.82 8.36
N TYR A 44 8.61 -4.32 8.46
CA TYR A 44 8.14 -3.23 7.60
C TYR A 44 8.83 -1.90 7.90
N PHE A 45 9.21 -1.66 9.15
CA PHE A 45 9.74 -0.38 9.58
C PHE A 45 11.26 -0.35 9.75
N ASN A 46 11.93 -1.49 9.58
CA ASN A 46 13.37 -1.58 9.75
C ASN A 46 14.11 -0.94 8.58
N ASP A 47 14.90 0.11 8.85
CA ASP A 47 15.62 0.87 7.82
C ASP A 47 16.90 0.18 7.37
N LYS A 48 17.25 -0.97 7.95
CA LYS A 48 18.47 -1.69 7.61
C LYS A 48 18.27 -2.60 6.39
N LYS A 49 19.28 -3.41 6.08
CA LYS A 49 19.41 -4.20 4.86
C LYS A 49 18.19 -5.01 4.43
N THR A 50 17.29 -5.33 5.34
CA THR A 50 16.15 -6.21 5.06
C THR A 50 14.82 -5.47 5.03
N LYS A 51 14.84 -4.17 4.83
CA LYS A 51 13.63 -3.38 4.75
C LYS A 51 12.69 -3.97 3.69
N ARG A 52 11.52 -4.36 4.12
CA ARG A 52 10.55 -5.02 3.27
C ARG A 52 9.57 -3.99 2.70
N ASN A 53 9.32 -4.10 1.40
CA ASN A 53 8.29 -3.29 0.77
C ASN A 53 6.93 -3.71 1.32
N ILE A 54 6.18 -2.76 1.88
CA ILE A 54 4.90 -3.06 2.54
C ILE A 54 3.84 -3.37 1.48
N PRO A 55 3.05 -4.44 1.66
CA PRO A 55 1.88 -4.64 0.79
C PRO A 55 0.93 -3.45 0.90
N TYR A 56 0.31 -3.09 -0.22
CA TYR A 56 -0.61 -1.95 -0.26
C TYR A 56 -1.72 -2.08 0.79
N SER A 57 -2.34 -3.26 0.89
CA SER A 57 -3.42 -3.47 1.86
C SER A 57 -2.93 -3.30 3.30
N VAL A 58 -1.71 -3.74 3.60
CA VAL A 58 -1.13 -3.60 4.94
C VAL A 58 -0.87 -2.13 5.26
N ALA A 59 -0.38 -1.36 4.30
CA ALA A 59 -0.18 0.08 4.49
C ALA A 59 -1.49 0.77 4.86
N VAL A 60 -2.59 0.41 4.21
CA VAL A 60 -3.92 0.95 4.54
C VAL A 60 -4.36 0.52 5.94
N VAL A 61 -4.11 -0.74 6.31
CA VAL A 61 -4.43 -1.23 7.66
C VAL A 61 -3.66 -0.42 8.72
N ILE A 62 -2.38 -0.19 8.51
CA ILE A 62 -1.56 0.62 9.41
C ILE A 62 -2.14 2.03 9.54
N TYR A 63 -2.51 2.64 8.41
CA TYR A 63 -3.14 3.95 8.41
C TYR A 63 -4.42 3.94 9.27
N CYS A 64 -5.28 2.96 9.09
CA CYS A 64 -6.52 2.86 9.85
C CYS A 64 -6.25 2.76 11.35
N VAL A 65 -5.25 1.98 11.75
CA VAL A 65 -4.91 1.82 13.16
C VAL A 65 -4.33 3.12 13.73
N LEU A 66 -3.37 3.73 13.03
CA LEU A 66 -2.66 4.89 13.56
C LEU A 66 -3.45 6.18 13.45
N MET A 67 -4.16 6.39 12.33
CA MET A 67 -4.80 7.66 12.04
C MET A 67 -6.31 7.66 12.32
N GLN A 68 -6.95 6.49 12.27
CA GLN A 68 -8.39 6.36 12.50
C GLN A 68 -8.72 5.60 13.77
N ASN A 69 -7.71 5.31 14.58
CA ASN A 69 -7.86 4.61 15.87
C ASN A 69 -8.57 3.26 15.77
N LYS A 70 -8.40 2.59 14.64
CA LYS A 70 -9.00 1.27 14.40
C LYS A 70 -8.29 0.21 15.25
N GLU A 71 -9.05 -0.69 15.83
CA GLU A 71 -8.52 -1.85 16.54
C GLU A 71 -9.31 -3.07 16.12
N PHE A 72 -8.60 -4.10 15.63
CA PHE A 72 -9.26 -5.31 15.14
C PHE A 72 -9.53 -6.28 16.30
N THR A 73 -10.67 -6.94 16.24
CA THR A 73 -11.07 -7.92 17.26
C THR A 73 -10.30 -9.23 17.10
N ASN A 74 -10.01 -9.58 15.85
CA ASN A 74 -9.33 -10.83 15.51
C ASN A 74 -8.65 -10.71 14.15
N VAL A 75 -7.92 -11.76 13.77
CA VAL A 75 -7.19 -11.81 12.49
C VAL A 75 -8.15 -11.77 11.31
N GLU A 76 -9.27 -12.45 11.42
CA GLU A 76 -10.25 -12.53 10.32
C GLU A 76 -10.81 -11.16 9.96
N GLU A 77 -11.08 -10.32 10.95
CA GLU A 77 -11.58 -8.97 10.70
C GLU A 77 -10.57 -8.16 9.91
N ARG A 78 -9.29 -8.27 10.26
CA ARG A 78 -8.22 -7.59 9.52
C ARG A 78 -8.11 -8.13 8.09
N GLU A 79 -8.17 -9.44 7.92
CA GLU A 79 -8.06 -10.07 6.60
C GLU A 79 -9.23 -9.68 5.70
N ILE A 80 -10.43 -9.55 6.25
CA ILE A 80 -11.59 -9.08 5.47
C ILE A 80 -11.33 -7.69 4.92
N LEU A 81 -10.81 -6.79 5.76
CA LEU A 81 -10.48 -5.43 5.32
C LEU A 81 -9.39 -5.45 4.24
N GLU A 82 -8.33 -6.24 4.44
CA GLU A 82 -7.26 -6.34 3.45
C GLU A 82 -7.80 -6.83 2.10
N ASN A 83 -8.70 -7.81 2.13
CA ASN A 83 -9.29 -8.35 0.90
C ASN A 83 -10.16 -7.31 0.20
N GLU A 84 -10.90 -6.52 0.95
CA GLU A 84 -11.70 -5.43 0.37
C GLU A 84 -10.81 -4.37 -0.28
N ILE A 85 -9.70 -4.03 0.35
CA ILE A 85 -8.76 -3.06 -0.17
C ILE A 85 -8.16 -3.57 -1.48
N ASN A 86 -7.73 -4.83 -1.50
CA ASN A 86 -7.17 -5.43 -2.71
C ASN A 86 -8.21 -5.52 -3.83
N ARG A 87 -9.44 -5.86 -3.50
CA ARG A 87 -10.52 -5.93 -4.49
C ARG A 87 -10.77 -4.56 -5.11
N SER A 88 -10.76 -3.53 -4.30
CA SER A 88 -10.90 -2.15 -4.77
C SER A 88 -9.78 -1.77 -5.73
N PHE A 89 -8.54 -2.16 -5.41
CA PHE A 89 -7.40 -1.92 -6.29
C PHE A 89 -7.57 -2.63 -7.63
N TYR A 90 -7.91 -3.91 -7.59
CA TYR A 90 -8.08 -4.69 -8.83
C TYR A 90 -9.17 -4.09 -9.72
N SER A 91 -10.26 -3.65 -9.13
CA SER A 91 -11.36 -3.03 -9.86
C SER A 91 -10.90 -1.74 -10.54
N ALA A 92 -10.19 -0.89 -9.81
CA ALA A 92 -9.66 0.37 -10.36
C ALA A 92 -8.64 0.10 -11.46
N PHE A 93 -7.76 -0.89 -11.25
CA PHE A 93 -6.76 -1.25 -12.26
C PHE A 93 -7.42 -1.75 -13.55
N ARG A 94 -8.39 -2.66 -13.43
CA ARG A 94 -9.08 -3.22 -14.59
C ARG A 94 -9.76 -2.14 -15.41
N LYS A 95 -10.44 -1.23 -14.72
CA LYS A 95 -11.13 -0.13 -15.39
C LYS A 95 -10.14 0.76 -16.14
N ALA A 96 -9.04 1.12 -15.49
CA ALA A 96 -8.01 1.95 -16.12
C ALA A 96 -7.35 1.21 -17.28
N PHE A 97 -7.04 -0.06 -17.11
CA PHE A 97 -6.44 -0.90 -18.15
C PHE A 97 -7.35 -0.97 -19.38
N ASP A 98 -8.64 -1.28 -19.17
CA ASP A 98 -9.60 -1.41 -20.26
C ASP A 98 -9.77 -0.10 -21.03
N LEU A 99 -9.69 1.02 -20.34
CA LEU A 99 -9.78 2.35 -20.97
C LEU A 99 -8.61 2.65 -21.91
N THR A 100 -7.45 2.01 -21.70
CA THR A 100 -6.31 2.21 -22.60
C THR A 100 -6.53 1.58 -23.97
N GLY A 101 -7.39 0.58 -24.05
CA GLY A 101 -7.61 -0.19 -25.28
C GLY A 101 -6.41 -1.01 -25.70
N LYS A 102 -5.43 -1.21 -24.83
CA LYS A 102 -4.17 -1.90 -25.14
C LYS A 102 -4.12 -3.28 -24.50
N ASN A 103 -3.33 -4.19 -25.10
CA ASN A 103 -3.08 -5.48 -24.49
C ASN A 103 -1.86 -5.36 -23.54
N TYR A 104 -1.54 -6.44 -22.85
CA TYR A 104 -0.46 -6.43 -21.85
C TYR A 104 0.90 -6.03 -22.44
N LEU A 105 1.22 -6.49 -23.66
CA LEU A 105 2.49 -6.20 -24.28
C LEU A 105 2.60 -4.74 -24.71
N LYS A 106 1.52 -4.18 -25.23
CA LYS A 106 1.51 -2.76 -25.61
C LYS A 106 1.58 -1.87 -24.38
N LEU A 107 0.92 -2.28 -23.31
CA LEU A 107 0.98 -1.54 -22.06
C LEU A 107 2.41 -1.49 -21.53
N GLU A 108 3.11 -2.62 -21.58
CA GLU A 108 4.51 -2.67 -21.17
C GLU A 108 5.37 -1.75 -22.02
N ALA A 109 5.20 -1.81 -23.35
CA ALA A 109 6.01 -1.00 -24.26
C ALA A 109 5.78 0.50 -24.07
N GLU A 110 4.54 0.92 -23.84
CA GLU A 110 4.19 2.34 -23.77
C GLU A 110 4.26 2.93 -22.38
N TYR A 111 3.94 2.16 -21.35
CA TYR A 111 3.85 2.67 -19.96
C TYR A 111 4.95 2.12 -19.06
N GLY A 112 5.68 1.10 -19.51
CA GLY A 112 6.72 0.51 -18.67
C GLY A 112 6.22 -0.40 -17.56
N ILE A 113 4.95 -0.80 -17.62
CA ILE A 113 4.38 -1.74 -16.67
C ILE A 113 4.54 -3.14 -17.25
N SER A 114 5.28 -4.02 -16.55
CA SER A 114 5.55 -5.36 -17.10
C SER A 114 4.25 -6.10 -17.39
N HIS A 115 4.25 -6.89 -18.47
CA HIS A 115 3.08 -7.67 -18.86
C HIS A 115 2.69 -8.68 -17.77
N SER A 116 3.66 -9.22 -17.05
CA SER A 116 3.41 -10.14 -15.94
C SER A 116 2.65 -9.44 -14.80
N THR A 117 3.07 -8.24 -14.45
CA THR A 117 2.42 -7.44 -13.41
C THR A 117 0.99 -7.13 -13.80
N SER A 118 0.78 -6.65 -15.04
CA SER A 118 -0.56 -6.33 -15.54
C SER A 118 -1.47 -7.55 -15.53
N TYR A 119 -0.95 -8.68 -15.99
CA TYR A 119 -1.71 -9.93 -16.00
C TYR A 119 -2.10 -10.35 -14.58
N CYS A 120 -1.17 -10.29 -13.63
CA CYS A 120 -1.44 -10.68 -12.25
C CYS A 120 -2.48 -9.77 -11.58
N TYR A 121 -2.44 -8.48 -11.87
CA TYR A 121 -3.42 -7.55 -11.31
C TYR A 121 -4.78 -7.71 -11.97
N TYR A 122 -4.80 -7.86 -13.29
CA TYR A 122 -6.07 -8.03 -14.01
C TYR A 122 -6.79 -9.31 -13.59
N THR A 123 -6.04 -10.39 -13.36
CA THR A 123 -6.60 -11.68 -12.99
C THR A 123 -6.66 -11.91 -11.48
N LYS A 124 -6.26 -10.93 -10.68
CA LYS A 124 -6.29 -10.98 -9.21
C LYS A 124 -5.40 -12.08 -8.62
N LYS A 125 -4.32 -12.44 -9.32
CA LYS A 125 -3.43 -13.52 -8.88
C LYS A 125 -2.40 -13.10 -7.86
N LYS A 126 -2.13 -11.80 -7.74
CA LYS A 126 -1.10 -11.29 -6.84
C LYS A 126 -1.54 -9.99 -6.22
N ALA A 127 -1.47 -9.92 -4.89
CA ALA A 127 -1.74 -8.69 -4.18
C ALA A 127 -0.59 -7.70 -4.42
N PRO A 128 -0.89 -6.43 -4.67
CA PRO A 128 0.16 -5.45 -5.00
C PRO A 128 0.95 -5.03 -3.77
N LEU A 129 2.25 -4.80 -3.97
CA LEU A 129 3.07 -4.10 -3.00
C LEU A 129 2.82 -2.60 -3.15
N LEU A 130 3.07 -1.86 -2.07
CA LEU A 130 2.76 -0.42 -2.03
C LEU A 130 3.40 0.35 -3.17
N ASN A 131 4.71 0.17 -3.39
CA ASN A 131 5.41 0.89 -4.45
C ASN A 131 4.85 0.56 -5.83
N SER A 132 4.54 -0.71 -6.09
CA SER A 132 3.98 -1.15 -7.36
C SER A 132 2.59 -0.59 -7.59
N ALA A 133 1.73 -0.64 -6.58
CA ALA A 133 0.38 -0.11 -6.68
C ALA A 133 0.40 1.39 -6.98
N TYR A 134 1.26 2.12 -6.28
CA TYR A 134 1.37 3.56 -6.46
C TYR A 134 1.89 3.91 -7.87
N LYS A 135 2.95 3.23 -8.30
CA LYS A 135 3.53 3.45 -9.63
C LYS A 135 2.50 3.20 -10.73
N VAL A 136 1.79 2.08 -10.65
CA VAL A 136 0.79 1.73 -11.65
C VAL A 136 -0.35 2.74 -11.66
N SER A 137 -0.80 3.19 -10.47
CA SER A 137 -1.86 4.18 -10.38
C SER A 137 -1.46 5.50 -11.02
N GLN A 138 -0.20 5.90 -10.86
CA GLN A 138 0.31 7.13 -11.47
C GLN A 138 0.40 7.00 -12.99
N LEU A 139 0.92 5.88 -13.47
CA LEU A 139 1.11 5.66 -14.90
C LEU A 139 -0.22 5.55 -15.65
N LEU A 140 -1.21 4.89 -15.06
CA LEU A 140 -2.53 4.72 -15.67
C LEU A 140 -3.54 5.79 -15.25
N ASN A 141 -3.09 6.74 -14.43
CA ASN A 141 -3.87 7.90 -14.01
C ASN A 141 -5.19 7.52 -13.33
N PHE A 142 -5.11 6.64 -12.34
CA PHE A 142 -6.24 6.39 -11.45
C PHE A 142 -5.85 6.65 -10.00
N GLU A 143 -6.85 6.99 -9.20
CA GLU A 143 -6.63 7.33 -7.80
C GLU A 143 -6.46 6.08 -6.95
N LEU A 144 -5.42 6.08 -6.09
CA LEU A 144 -5.17 4.99 -5.18
C LEU A 144 -5.80 5.34 -3.83
N PRO A 145 -6.90 4.67 -3.44
CA PRO A 145 -7.63 5.02 -2.22
C PRO A 145 -6.73 5.03 -0.98
N TYR A 146 -7.01 5.90 -0.03
CA TYR A 146 -6.31 6.08 1.23
C TYR A 146 -4.91 6.70 1.10
N ILE A 147 -4.15 6.33 0.07
CA ILE A 147 -2.77 6.82 -0.08
C ILE A 147 -2.77 8.33 -0.35
N SER A 148 -3.65 8.78 -1.22
CA SER A 148 -3.80 10.21 -1.49
C SER A 148 -4.21 10.96 -0.23
N ASP A 149 -5.10 10.39 0.57
CA ASP A 149 -5.55 11.01 1.82
C ASP A 149 -4.41 11.13 2.83
N ILE A 150 -3.60 10.07 2.96
CA ILE A 150 -2.46 10.08 3.88
C ILE A 150 -1.47 11.19 3.50
N ILE A 151 -1.13 11.26 2.23
CA ILE A 151 -0.18 12.25 1.73
C ILE A 151 -0.75 13.66 1.88
N ASN A 152 -2.00 13.86 1.54
CA ASN A 152 -2.63 15.18 1.60
C ASN A 152 -2.72 15.71 3.03
N GLN A 153 -2.93 14.86 4.02
CA GLN A 153 -2.96 15.26 5.42
C GLN A 153 -1.62 15.81 5.89
N GLN A 154 -0.53 15.38 5.31
CA GLN A 154 0.80 15.84 5.70
C GLN A 154 1.17 17.18 5.06
N ILE A 155 0.47 17.57 4.00
CA ILE A 155 0.73 18.83 3.30
C ILE A 155 0.05 20.00 3.99
N LYS A 156 -0.94 19.73 4.79
CA LYS A 156 -1.64 20.79 5.56
C LYS A 156 -0.80 21.24 6.78
#